data_d2cc2b5f2f4096604ecef58cd4302cd3
#
_entry.id   d2cc2b5f2f4096604ecef58cd4302cd3
#
_cell.length_a   1.000
_cell.length_b   1.000
_cell.length_c   1.000
_cell.angle_alpha   90.00
_cell.angle_beta   90.00
_cell.angle_gamma   90.00
#
_symmetry.space_group_name_H-M   'P 1'
#
loop_
_entity.id
_entity.type
_entity.pdbx_description
1 polymer ?
#
loop_
_entity_poly.entity_id
_entity_poly.type
_entity_poly.pdbx_seq_one_letter_code
_entity_poly.pdbx_strand_id
1 'polypeptide(L)'
;MENQPLPSSNVNQKISTKKLSPRKKKLIILSILDVCFIASFFLLRARTHSFNLGCIIDDAFLNKLAERELYRTLLKISLAFSLSFAIGIIFHFFKVWPSSKNNEGPFSKKFITELILLIILAIGVSIPEVIEIPARFTKKPILKNEILINKDAWTTKSGMHYDLIFSSKSSITVSKHTYLTTDIGTEFYTVYQGPFLIDFFPMDKYFLRNE
;
A
#
# COMPACT_ATOMS: atom_id res chain seq x y z
N MET A 1 49.17 60.68 32.57
CA MET A 1 48.18 59.55 32.67
C MET A 1 47.44 59.52 31.37
N GLU A 2 47.86 58.63 30.51
CA GLU A 2 47.42 58.55 29.12
C GLU A 2 46.29 57.44 29.01
N ASN A 3 45.07 57.85 28.65
CA ASN A 3 43.95 56.98 28.50
C ASN A 3 44.06 56.30 27.14
N GLN A 4 44.39 54.99 27.12
CA GLN A 4 44.31 54.16 25.94
C GLN A 4 42.82 53.68 25.75
N PRO A 5 42.24 53.82 24.56
CA PRO A 5 40.92 53.24 24.26
C PRO A 5 41.02 51.75 24.04
N LEU A 6 40.11 50.98 24.69
CA LEU A 6 39.91 49.55 24.52
C LEU A 6 39.50 49.23 23.07
N PRO A 7 40.05 48.17 22.46
CA PRO A 7 39.63 47.73 21.14
C PRO A 7 38.25 47.09 21.21
N SER A 8 37.27 47.65 20.53
CA SER A 8 35.94 47.07 20.31
C SER A 8 36.07 45.84 19.43
N SER A 9 35.99 44.67 20.03
CA SER A 9 35.91 43.40 19.31
C SER A 9 34.52 43.20 18.70
N ASN A 10 34.30 43.72 17.49
CA ASN A 10 33.18 43.37 16.65
C ASN A 10 33.37 41.95 16.09
N VAL A 11 33.07 40.95 16.90
CA VAL A 11 32.97 39.56 16.43
C VAL A 11 31.60 39.36 15.75
N ASN A 12 31.47 39.88 14.54
CA ASN A 12 30.41 39.48 13.63
C ASN A 12 30.71 38.05 13.14
N GLN A 13 30.40 37.04 13.96
CA GLN A 13 30.34 35.66 13.51
C GLN A 13 29.20 35.55 12.49
N LYS A 14 29.55 35.71 11.20
CA LYS A 14 28.71 35.32 10.07
C LYS A 14 28.48 33.84 10.18
N ILE A 15 27.33 33.42 10.77
CA ILE A 15 26.85 32.04 10.70
C ILE A 15 26.65 31.71 9.22
N SER A 16 27.69 31.11 8.62
CA SER A 16 27.63 30.61 7.25
C SER A 16 26.62 29.47 7.19
N THR A 17 25.38 29.80 6.88
CA THR A 17 24.36 28.78 6.57
C THR A 17 24.80 28.06 5.30
N LYS A 18 25.46 26.92 5.46
CA LYS A 18 25.98 26.09 4.38
C LYS A 18 24.79 25.64 3.52
N LYS A 19 24.55 26.33 2.37
CA LYS A 19 23.46 25.98 1.45
C LYS A 19 23.63 24.54 1.02
N LEU A 20 22.63 23.69 1.34
CA LEU A 20 22.57 22.29 0.91
C LEU A 20 22.64 22.18 -0.62
N SER A 21 23.47 21.27 -1.11
CA SER A 21 23.58 21.02 -2.56
C SER A 21 22.21 20.56 -3.14
N PRO A 22 21.90 20.91 -4.39
CA PRO A 22 20.63 20.52 -5.04
C PRO A 22 20.34 19.03 -4.93
N ARG A 23 21.37 18.19 -5.06
CA ARG A 23 21.28 16.73 -4.92
C ARG A 23 20.83 16.30 -3.51
N LYS A 24 21.41 16.89 -2.46
CA LYS A 24 21.00 16.60 -1.08
C LYS A 24 19.55 16.99 -0.83
N LYS A 25 19.09 18.10 -1.41
CA LYS A 25 17.68 18.53 -1.30
C LYS A 25 16.73 17.53 -1.95
N LYS A 26 17.06 17.00 -3.14
CA LYS A 26 16.27 15.96 -3.83
C LYS A 26 16.19 14.67 -3.01
N LEU A 27 17.32 14.21 -2.47
CA LEU A 27 17.35 13.03 -1.59
C LEU A 27 16.49 13.23 -0.34
N ILE A 28 16.53 14.40 0.28
CA ILE A 28 15.69 14.70 1.45
C ILE A 28 14.20 14.63 1.08
N ILE A 29 13.79 15.21 -0.06
CA ILE A 29 12.38 15.15 -0.51
C ILE A 29 11.95 13.70 -0.73
N LEU A 30 12.72 12.91 -1.46
CA LEU A 30 12.40 11.49 -1.71
C LEU A 30 12.34 10.70 -0.40
N SER A 31 13.29 10.94 0.53
CA SER A 31 13.29 10.25 1.83
C SER A 31 12.08 10.63 2.69
N ILE A 32 11.65 11.89 2.67
CA ILE A 32 10.44 12.31 3.39
C ILE A 32 9.21 11.61 2.82
N LEU A 33 9.07 11.57 1.49
CA LEU A 33 7.97 10.87 0.84
C LEU A 33 7.97 9.38 1.17
N ASP A 34 9.12 8.71 1.10
CA ASP A 34 9.25 7.30 1.45
C ASP A 34 8.87 7.03 2.91
N VAL A 35 9.38 7.82 3.86
CA VAL A 35 9.02 7.72 5.29
C VAL A 35 7.52 7.90 5.50
N CYS A 36 6.88 8.84 4.80
CA CYS A 36 5.42 9.02 4.89
C CYS A 36 4.65 7.78 4.42
N PHE A 37 5.08 7.13 3.33
CA PHE A 37 4.44 5.91 2.84
C PHE A 37 4.73 4.70 3.74
N ILE A 38 5.93 4.58 4.29
CA ILE A 38 6.26 3.56 5.30
C ILE A 38 5.40 3.74 6.56
N ALA A 39 5.28 4.97 7.07
CA ALA A 39 4.42 5.25 8.22
C ALA A 39 2.95 4.91 7.92
N SER A 40 2.44 5.28 6.75
CA SER A 40 1.09 4.94 6.29
C SER A 40 0.90 3.42 6.22
N PHE A 41 1.87 2.67 5.70
CA PHE A 41 1.86 1.21 5.65
C PHE A 41 1.70 0.61 7.06
N PHE A 42 2.48 1.06 8.04
CA PHE A 42 2.39 0.53 9.41
C PHE A 42 1.07 0.88 10.08
N LEU A 43 0.55 2.10 9.89
CA LEU A 43 -0.76 2.53 10.41
C LEU A 43 -1.90 1.70 9.81
N LEU A 44 -1.91 1.52 8.49
CA LEU A 44 -2.91 0.71 7.80
C LEU A 44 -2.82 -0.77 8.21
N ARG A 45 -1.61 -1.30 8.39
CA ARG A 45 -1.40 -2.66 8.89
C ARG A 45 -1.93 -2.84 10.30
N ALA A 46 -1.62 -1.93 11.22
CA ALA A 46 -2.15 -1.97 12.58
C ALA A 46 -3.67 -1.92 12.58
N ARG A 47 -4.27 -1.04 11.76
CA ARG A 47 -5.72 -0.94 11.60
C ARG A 47 -6.33 -2.24 11.07
N THR A 48 -5.72 -2.85 10.04
CA THR A 48 -6.20 -4.12 9.46
C THR A 48 -6.23 -5.25 10.50
N HIS A 49 -5.25 -5.32 11.40
CA HIS A 49 -5.20 -6.33 12.47
C HIS A 49 -6.19 -6.08 13.61
N SER A 50 -6.71 -4.88 13.77
CA SER A 50 -7.66 -4.54 14.82
C SER A 50 -9.10 -4.99 14.54
N PHE A 51 -9.40 -5.46 13.32
CA PHE A 51 -10.75 -5.92 12.96
C PHE A 51 -11.05 -7.30 13.54
N ASN A 52 -12.03 -7.35 14.42
CA ASN A 52 -12.65 -8.58 14.89
C ASN A 52 -14.05 -8.70 14.26
N LEU A 53 -14.23 -9.68 13.39
CA LEU A 53 -15.46 -9.84 12.60
C LEU A 53 -16.52 -10.69 13.31
N GLY A 54 -16.16 -11.50 14.30
CA GLY A 54 -17.12 -12.43 14.94
C GLY A 54 -17.58 -13.54 13.99
N CYS A 55 -18.64 -14.27 14.38
CA CYS A 55 -19.20 -15.38 13.62
C CYS A 55 -20.65 -15.12 13.14
N ILE A 56 -21.24 -13.98 13.45
CA ILE A 56 -22.59 -13.60 13.04
C ILE A 56 -22.48 -12.65 11.85
N ILE A 57 -23.04 -13.05 10.73
CA ILE A 57 -23.06 -12.23 9.51
C ILE A 57 -24.34 -11.38 9.54
N ASP A 58 -24.15 -10.08 9.72
CA ASP A 58 -25.14 -9.03 9.65
C ASP A 58 -24.57 -7.83 8.87
N ASP A 59 -25.33 -6.77 8.71
CA ASP A 59 -24.89 -5.57 8.02
C ASP A 59 -23.66 -4.93 8.68
N ALA A 60 -23.55 -5.00 10.01
CA ALA A 60 -22.38 -4.49 10.72
C ALA A 60 -21.11 -5.31 10.42
N PHE A 61 -21.25 -6.63 10.33
CA PHE A 61 -20.18 -7.54 9.90
C PHE A 61 -19.72 -7.21 8.47
N LEU A 62 -20.68 -7.10 7.52
CA LEU A 62 -20.37 -6.80 6.13
C LEU A 62 -19.68 -5.45 5.95
N ASN A 63 -20.12 -4.42 6.67
CA ASN A 63 -19.48 -3.10 6.65
C ASN A 63 -18.06 -3.15 7.22
N LYS A 64 -17.84 -3.84 8.34
CA LYS A 64 -16.48 -4.03 8.90
C LYS A 64 -15.58 -4.81 7.95
N LEU A 65 -16.11 -5.83 7.27
CA LEU A 65 -15.38 -6.59 6.28
C LEU A 65 -14.95 -5.71 5.10
N ALA A 66 -15.87 -4.92 4.55
CA ALA A 66 -15.58 -3.98 3.47
C ALA A 66 -14.51 -2.95 3.88
N GLU A 67 -14.60 -2.40 5.09
CA GLU A 67 -13.60 -1.48 5.63
C GLU A 67 -12.23 -2.15 5.77
N ARG A 68 -12.17 -3.38 6.30
CA ARG A 68 -10.92 -4.16 6.39
C ARG A 68 -10.28 -4.37 5.02
N GLU A 69 -11.06 -4.73 4.01
CA GLU A 69 -10.55 -4.97 2.66
C GLU A 69 -10.10 -3.68 1.97
N LEU A 70 -10.78 -2.56 2.23
CA LEU A 70 -10.31 -1.25 1.80
C LEU A 70 -8.92 -0.93 2.39
N TYR A 71 -8.73 -1.12 3.70
CA TYR A 71 -7.42 -0.91 4.32
C TYR A 71 -6.34 -1.84 3.78
N ARG A 72 -6.67 -3.11 3.46
CA ARG A 72 -5.74 -4.04 2.80
C ARG A 72 -5.33 -3.56 1.41
N THR A 73 -6.27 -3.05 0.63
CA THR A 73 -5.99 -2.47 -0.69
C THR A 73 -5.07 -1.25 -0.57
N LEU A 74 -5.38 -0.31 0.33
CA LEU A 74 -4.56 0.87 0.58
C LEU A 74 -3.16 0.52 1.11
N LEU A 75 -3.04 -0.53 1.92
CA LEU A 75 -1.75 -1.02 2.43
C LEU A 75 -0.84 -1.51 1.30
N LYS A 76 -1.37 -2.27 0.33
CA LYS A 76 -0.59 -2.74 -0.83
C LYS A 76 -0.15 -1.56 -1.71
N ILE A 77 -1.01 -0.58 -1.95
CA ILE A 77 -0.68 0.64 -2.68
C ILE A 77 0.41 1.44 -1.96
N SER A 78 0.28 1.63 -0.64
CA SER A 78 1.28 2.32 0.16
C SER A 78 2.66 1.64 0.08
N LEU A 79 2.69 0.31 0.08
CA LEU A 79 3.92 -0.46 -0.09
C LEU A 79 4.53 -0.25 -1.49
N ALA A 80 3.72 -0.25 -2.55
CA ALA A 80 4.19 -0.03 -3.92
C ALA A 80 4.82 1.35 -4.09
N PHE A 81 4.21 2.39 -3.49
CA PHE A 81 4.79 3.74 -3.50
C PHE A 81 6.11 3.81 -2.71
N SER A 82 6.17 3.22 -1.51
CA SER A 82 7.41 3.18 -0.72
C SER A 82 8.53 2.49 -1.50
N LEU A 83 8.30 1.32 -2.08
CA LEU A 83 9.31 0.63 -2.89
C LEU A 83 9.78 1.47 -4.09
N SER A 84 8.87 2.18 -4.76
CA SER A 84 9.22 3.05 -5.88
C SER A 84 10.10 4.22 -5.46
N PHE A 85 9.78 4.88 -4.34
CA PHE A 85 10.64 5.96 -3.82
C PHE A 85 11.98 5.46 -3.29
N ALA A 86 12.02 4.28 -2.66
CA ALA A 86 13.28 3.65 -2.25
C ALA A 86 14.20 3.40 -3.47
N ILE A 87 13.66 2.92 -4.60
CA ILE A 87 14.39 2.79 -5.86
C ILE A 87 14.93 4.15 -6.33
N GLY A 88 14.12 5.21 -6.26
CA GLY A 88 14.55 6.57 -6.60
C GLY A 88 15.70 7.05 -5.71
N ILE A 89 15.65 6.81 -4.40
CA ILE A 89 16.71 7.13 -3.44
C ILE A 89 18.00 6.39 -3.82
N ILE A 90 17.92 5.09 -4.10
CA ILE A 90 19.05 4.25 -4.51
C ILE A 90 19.70 4.82 -5.77
N PHE A 91 18.94 5.14 -6.81
CA PHE A 91 19.46 5.70 -8.06
C PHE A 91 20.16 7.04 -7.85
N HIS A 92 19.62 7.90 -6.97
CA HIS A 92 20.29 9.14 -6.60
C HIS A 92 21.56 8.90 -5.78
N PHE A 93 21.56 7.91 -4.89
CA PHE A 93 22.72 7.58 -4.07
C PHE A 93 23.89 7.08 -4.91
N PHE A 94 23.67 6.14 -5.82
CA PHE A 94 24.69 5.56 -6.68
C PHE A 94 25.04 6.43 -7.90
N LYS A 95 24.51 7.65 -8.01
CA LYS A 95 24.73 8.53 -9.17
C LYS A 95 24.34 7.92 -10.54
N VAL A 96 23.51 6.90 -10.54
CA VAL A 96 22.99 6.26 -11.76
C VAL A 96 22.17 7.27 -12.57
N TRP A 97 21.48 8.18 -11.89
CA TRP A 97 20.72 9.25 -12.55
C TRP A 97 21.67 10.36 -12.99
N PRO A 98 21.73 10.72 -14.28
CA PRO A 98 22.68 11.71 -14.78
C PRO A 98 22.45 13.06 -14.06
N SER A 99 23.45 13.45 -13.27
CA SER A 99 23.43 14.77 -12.62
C SER A 99 23.53 15.84 -13.69
N SER A 100 22.54 16.69 -13.81
CA SER A 100 22.69 17.92 -14.62
C SER A 100 23.85 18.74 -14.08
N LYS A 101 24.79 19.11 -14.96
CA LYS A 101 25.91 19.99 -14.61
C LYS A 101 25.46 21.40 -14.17
N ASN A 102 24.22 21.75 -14.48
CA ASN A 102 23.63 23.05 -14.10
C ASN A 102 23.04 22.97 -12.69
N ASN A 103 23.21 24.04 -11.92
CA ASN A 103 22.69 24.25 -10.56
C ASN A 103 21.15 24.35 -10.55
N GLU A 104 20.45 23.38 -11.11
CA GLU A 104 18.99 23.30 -11.12
C GLU A 104 18.49 23.03 -9.69
N GLY A 105 17.53 23.83 -9.25
CA GLY A 105 16.92 23.72 -7.94
C GLY A 105 16.20 22.36 -7.73
N PRO A 106 15.72 22.09 -6.50
CA PRO A 106 15.05 20.82 -6.17
C PRO A 106 13.77 20.58 -6.99
N PHE A 107 13.17 21.61 -7.56
CA PHE A 107 11.98 21.58 -8.41
C PHE A 107 12.31 21.77 -9.91
N SER A 108 13.49 21.37 -10.35
CA SER A 108 13.83 21.39 -11.77
C SER A 108 12.88 20.51 -12.58
N LYS A 109 12.62 20.87 -13.85
CA LYS A 109 11.78 20.05 -14.77
C LYS A 109 12.23 18.60 -14.76
N LYS A 110 13.53 18.31 -14.75
CA LYS A 110 14.10 16.98 -14.71
C LYS A 110 13.71 16.21 -13.45
N PHE A 111 13.79 16.84 -12.25
CA PHE A 111 13.39 16.19 -11.01
C PHE A 111 11.88 15.89 -10.97
N ILE A 112 11.07 16.81 -11.51
CA ILE A 112 9.61 16.58 -11.64
C ILE A 112 9.35 15.38 -12.55
N THR A 113 10.06 15.27 -13.69
CA THR A 113 9.93 14.11 -14.58
C THR A 113 10.34 12.81 -13.88
N GLU A 114 11.44 12.81 -13.13
CA GLU A 114 11.89 11.67 -12.32
C GLU A 114 10.80 11.25 -11.30
N LEU A 115 10.21 12.22 -10.60
CA LEU A 115 9.14 11.98 -9.64
C LEU A 115 7.89 11.39 -10.30
N ILE A 116 7.49 11.93 -11.47
CA ILE A 116 6.38 11.40 -12.25
C ILE A 116 6.64 9.95 -12.66
N LEU A 117 7.85 9.62 -13.11
CA LEU A 117 8.21 8.25 -13.48
C LEU A 117 8.11 7.29 -12.29
N LEU A 118 8.54 7.70 -11.09
CA LEU A 118 8.40 6.89 -9.88
C LEU A 118 6.94 6.68 -9.49
N ILE A 119 6.11 7.70 -9.65
CA ILE A 119 4.65 7.61 -9.41
C ILE A 119 4.02 6.65 -10.43
N ILE A 120 4.36 6.77 -11.71
CA ILE A 120 3.86 5.86 -12.77
C ILE A 120 4.29 4.42 -12.47
N LEU A 121 5.52 4.21 -12.02
CA LEU A 121 6.01 2.89 -11.61
C LEU A 121 5.18 2.34 -10.45
N ALA A 122 4.94 3.13 -9.41
CA ALA A 122 4.13 2.73 -8.26
C ALA A 122 2.70 2.36 -8.66
N ILE A 123 2.06 3.18 -9.50
CA ILE A 123 0.72 2.91 -10.03
C ILE A 123 0.75 1.63 -10.89
N GLY A 124 1.75 1.48 -11.77
CA GLY A 124 1.87 0.30 -12.62
C GLY A 124 1.99 -1.01 -11.84
N VAL A 125 2.73 -1.01 -10.73
CA VAL A 125 2.86 -2.17 -9.85
C VAL A 125 1.56 -2.46 -9.08
N SER A 126 0.76 -1.42 -8.78
CA SER A 126 -0.48 -1.53 -8.01
C SER A 126 -1.76 -1.46 -8.87
N ILE A 127 -1.67 -1.66 -10.19
CA ILE A 127 -2.84 -1.63 -11.09
C ILE A 127 -4.01 -2.49 -10.58
N PRO A 128 -3.83 -3.76 -10.17
CA PRO A 128 -4.94 -4.57 -9.70
C PRO A 128 -5.68 -3.91 -8.53
N GLU A 129 -4.94 -3.40 -7.56
CA GLU A 129 -5.48 -2.72 -6.39
C GLU A 129 -6.18 -1.39 -6.74
N VAL A 130 -5.59 -0.62 -7.66
CA VAL A 130 -6.14 0.67 -8.10
C VAL A 130 -7.48 0.49 -8.81
N ILE A 131 -7.64 -0.57 -9.61
CA ILE A 131 -8.90 -0.90 -10.29
C ILE A 131 -10.01 -1.24 -9.28
N GLU A 132 -9.67 -1.86 -8.15
CA GLU A 132 -10.63 -2.21 -7.11
C GLU A 132 -11.13 -1.02 -6.29
N ILE A 133 -10.35 0.07 -6.19
CA ILE A 133 -10.66 1.23 -5.34
C ILE A 133 -12.08 1.78 -5.56
N PRO A 134 -12.55 2.07 -6.79
CA PRO A 134 -13.88 2.61 -6.99
C PRO A 134 -14.97 1.71 -6.42
N ALA A 135 -14.85 0.39 -6.62
CA ALA A 135 -15.82 -0.56 -6.06
C ALA A 135 -15.75 -0.61 -4.53
N ARG A 136 -14.54 -0.55 -3.94
CA ARG A 136 -14.34 -0.55 -2.49
C ARG A 136 -14.97 0.67 -1.79
N PHE A 137 -14.99 1.82 -2.46
CA PHE A 137 -15.59 3.04 -1.90
C PHE A 137 -17.09 3.19 -2.18
N THR A 138 -17.58 2.72 -3.34
CA THR A 138 -18.93 3.06 -3.80
C THR A 138 -19.94 1.93 -3.68
N LYS A 139 -19.49 0.67 -3.65
CA LYS A 139 -20.38 -0.49 -3.64
C LYS A 139 -20.51 -1.08 -2.24
N LYS A 140 -21.76 -1.31 -1.82
CA LYS A 140 -22.02 -2.08 -0.61
C LYS A 140 -21.62 -3.54 -0.82
N PRO A 141 -21.12 -4.24 0.21
CA PRO A 141 -20.88 -5.65 0.13
C PRO A 141 -22.20 -6.42 -0.01
N ILE A 142 -22.19 -7.46 -0.82
CA ILE A 142 -23.34 -8.34 -1.08
C ILE A 142 -22.96 -9.75 -0.69
N LEU A 143 -23.81 -10.39 0.08
CA LEU A 143 -23.68 -11.80 0.47
C LEU A 143 -24.36 -12.70 -0.55
N LYS A 144 -23.71 -13.82 -0.89
CA LYS A 144 -24.29 -14.90 -1.70
C LYS A 144 -24.02 -16.24 -1.06
N ASN A 145 -24.91 -17.20 -1.32
CA ASN A 145 -24.69 -18.59 -0.96
C ASN A 145 -24.12 -19.31 -2.18
N GLU A 146 -22.95 -19.91 -2.03
CA GLU A 146 -22.27 -20.57 -3.13
C GLU A 146 -21.64 -21.89 -2.67
N ILE A 147 -21.50 -22.81 -3.62
CA ILE A 147 -20.87 -24.12 -3.40
C ILE A 147 -19.47 -24.08 -4.01
N LEU A 148 -18.50 -24.63 -3.33
CA LEU A 148 -17.17 -24.87 -3.88
C LEU A 148 -17.26 -25.98 -4.93
N ILE A 149 -17.05 -25.63 -6.20
CA ILE A 149 -17.20 -26.58 -7.32
C ILE A 149 -15.85 -27.14 -7.80
N ASN A 150 -14.77 -26.42 -7.59
CA ASN A 150 -13.44 -26.86 -8.04
C ASN A 150 -12.33 -26.19 -7.22
N LYS A 151 -11.15 -26.80 -7.29
CA LYS A 151 -9.91 -26.32 -6.67
C LYS A 151 -8.81 -26.35 -7.73
N ASP A 152 -8.06 -25.27 -7.87
CA ASP A 152 -6.96 -25.18 -8.81
C ASP A 152 -5.64 -24.82 -8.10
N ALA A 153 -4.54 -25.33 -8.61
CA ALA A 153 -3.22 -25.04 -8.09
C ALA A 153 -2.25 -24.81 -9.27
N TRP A 154 -1.65 -23.64 -9.29
CA TRP A 154 -0.78 -23.24 -10.39
C TRP A 154 0.51 -22.61 -9.87
N THR A 155 1.57 -22.71 -10.66
CA THR A 155 2.92 -22.28 -10.27
C THR A 155 3.33 -21.04 -11.03
N THR A 156 3.87 -20.06 -10.31
CA THR A 156 4.55 -18.89 -10.87
C THR A 156 6.02 -18.86 -10.48
N LYS A 157 6.76 -17.87 -10.97
CA LYS A 157 8.14 -17.62 -10.52
C LYS A 157 8.22 -17.27 -9.02
N SER A 158 7.12 -16.76 -8.43
CA SER A 158 7.02 -16.42 -7.00
C SER A 158 6.59 -17.58 -6.11
N GLY A 159 6.19 -18.73 -6.69
CA GLY A 159 5.76 -19.91 -5.94
C GLY A 159 4.44 -20.51 -6.42
N MET A 160 3.91 -21.45 -5.63
CA MET A 160 2.66 -22.13 -5.92
C MET A 160 1.48 -21.35 -5.33
N HIS A 161 0.44 -21.15 -6.12
CA HIS A 161 -0.81 -20.50 -5.77
C HIS A 161 -1.93 -21.54 -5.72
N TYR A 162 -2.90 -21.31 -4.85
CA TYR A 162 -4.01 -22.23 -4.58
C TYR A 162 -5.32 -21.46 -4.65
N ASP A 163 -6.18 -21.82 -5.59
CA ASP A 163 -7.45 -21.13 -5.81
C ASP A 163 -8.63 -22.03 -5.49
N LEU A 164 -9.63 -21.46 -4.83
CA LEU A 164 -10.96 -22.06 -4.65
C LEU A 164 -11.91 -21.43 -5.67
N ILE A 165 -12.64 -22.27 -6.41
CA ILE A 165 -13.56 -21.86 -7.48
C ILE A 165 -14.98 -22.17 -7.07
N PHE A 166 -15.84 -21.15 -7.00
CA PHE A 166 -17.22 -21.26 -6.55
C PHE A 166 -18.21 -21.43 -7.73
N SER A 167 -19.45 -21.77 -7.42
CA SER A 167 -20.52 -22.01 -8.39
C SER A 167 -20.79 -20.86 -9.36
N SER A 168 -20.53 -19.63 -8.95
CA SER A 168 -20.53 -18.43 -9.82
C SER A 168 -19.37 -18.36 -10.80
N LYS A 169 -18.42 -19.30 -10.76
CA LYS A 169 -17.11 -19.27 -11.45
C LYS A 169 -16.15 -18.19 -10.94
N SER A 170 -16.46 -17.54 -9.83
CA SER A 170 -15.53 -16.69 -9.12
C SER A 170 -14.47 -17.53 -8.44
N SER A 171 -13.25 -17.01 -8.34
CA SER A 171 -12.15 -17.67 -7.63
C SER A 171 -11.53 -16.75 -6.60
N ILE A 172 -10.95 -17.35 -5.57
CA ILE A 172 -10.16 -16.65 -4.55
C ILE A 172 -8.90 -17.44 -4.23
N THR A 173 -7.77 -16.77 -4.21
CA THR A 173 -6.49 -17.38 -3.82
C THR A 173 -6.41 -17.51 -2.31
N VAL A 174 -6.08 -18.70 -1.83
CA VAL A 174 -6.05 -19.06 -0.41
C VAL A 174 -4.69 -19.62 0.01
N SER A 175 -4.52 -19.81 1.31
CA SER A 175 -3.36 -20.52 1.85
C SER A 175 -3.39 -22.01 1.45
N LYS A 176 -2.22 -22.64 1.36
CA LYS A 176 -2.12 -24.10 1.14
C LYS A 176 -2.94 -24.89 2.17
N HIS A 177 -2.93 -24.46 3.42
CA HIS A 177 -3.70 -25.11 4.47
C HIS A 177 -5.20 -25.05 4.19
N THR A 178 -5.75 -23.89 3.90
CA THR A 178 -7.17 -23.71 3.53
C THR A 178 -7.53 -24.54 2.31
N TYR A 179 -6.69 -24.54 1.27
CA TYR A 179 -6.88 -25.34 0.07
C TYR A 179 -7.00 -26.85 0.37
N LEU A 180 -6.13 -27.36 1.23
CA LEU A 180 -6.11 -28.80 1.57
C LEU A 180 -7.27 -29.21 2.48
N THR A 181 -7.70 -28.34 3.40
CA THR A 181 -8.73 -28.64 4.41
C THR A 181 -10.15 -28.32 3.98
N THR A 182 -10.35 -27.70 2.82
CA THR A 182 -11.68 -27.38 2.29
C THR A 182 -12.08 -28.42 1.25
N ASP A 183 -13.24 -29.03 1.38
CA ASP A 183 -13.73 -30.06 0.45
C ASP A 183 -14.62 -29.45 -0.65
N ILE A 184 -14.55 -30.03 -1.86
CA ILE A 184 -15.46 -29.70 -2.95
C ILE A 184 -16.89 -30.14 -2.54
N GLY A 185 -17.87 -29.28 -2.83
CA GLY A 185 -19.27 -29.49 -2.40
C GLY A 185 -19.60 -28.75 -1.10
N THR A 186 -18.60 -28.18 -0.39
CA THR A 186 -18.86 -27.37 0.81
C THR A 186 -19.58 -26.08 0.44
N GLU A 187 -20.58 -25.71 1.25
CA GLU A 187 -21.36 -24.49 1.11
C GLU A 187 -20.71 -23.33 1.86
N PHE A 188 -20.70 -22.15 1.22
CA PHE A 188 -20.10 -20.94 1.75
C PHE A 188 -21.00 -19.72 1.60
N TYR A 189 -20.91 -18.84 2.56
CA TYR A 189 -21.29 -17.45 2.40
C TYR A 189 -20.12 -16.73 1.70
N THR A 190 -20.31 -16.32 0.44
CA THR A 190 -19.34 -15.52 -0.32
C THR A 190 -19.75 -14.07 -0.31
N VAL A 191 -18.80 -13.19 -0.08
CA VAL A 191 -19.03 -11.74 -0.01
C VAL A 191 -18.40 -11.05 -1.20
N TYR A 192 -19.22 -10.31 -1.93
CA TYR A 192 -18.81 -9.53 -3.10
C TYR A 192 -18.90 -8.05 -2.84
N GLN A 193 -17.98 -7.29 -3.41
CA GLN A 193 -18.06 -5.82 -3.46
C GLN A 193 -17.90 -5.36 -4.90
N GLY A 194 -19.02 -4.99 -5.53
CA GLY A 194 -19.09 -4.87 -6.98
C GLY A 194 -18.84 -6.23 -7.66
N PRO A 195 -17.92 -6.31 -8.63
CA PRO A 195 -17.60 -7.57 -9.30
C PRO A 195 -16.59 -8.46 -8.55
N PHE A 196 -15.99 -7.96 -7.46
CA PHE A 196 -14.88 -8.61 -6.78
C PHE A 196 -15.37 -9.49 -5.62
N LEU A 197 -14.99 -10.77 -5.63
CA LEU A 197 -15.11 -11.65 -4.47
C LEU A 197 -14.05 -11.19 -3.44
N ILE A 198 -14.51 -10.81 -2.25
CA ILE A 198 -13.63 -10.24 -1.23
C ILE A 198 -13.30 -11.20 -0.10
N ASP A 199 -14.24 -12.08 0.24
CA ASP A 199 -14.00 -13.11 1.27
C ASP A 199 -15.06 -14.21 1.17
N PHE A 200 -14.87 -15.29 1.94
CA PHE A 200 -15.78 -16.42 2.02
C PHE A 200 -15.79 -17.03 3.42
N PHE A 201 -16.92 -17.54 3.85
CA PHE A 201 -17.15 -18.04 5.22
C PHE A 201 -17.91 -19.37 5.16
N PRO A 202 -17.39 -20.46 5.76
CA PRO A 202 -18.10 -21.74 5.77
C PRO A 202 -19.42 -21.64 6.53
N MET A 203 -20.51 -22.17 5.97
CA MET A 203 -21.85 -22.07 6.57
C MET A 203 -22.01 -22.86 7.87
N ASP A 204 -21.14 -23.83 8.12
CA ASP A 204 -21.09 -24.59 9.38
C ASP A 204 -20.53 -23.81 10.56
N LYS A 205 -19.83 -22.70 10.31
CA LYS A 205 -19.15 -21.87 11.34
C LYS A 205 -19.70 -20.46 11.47
N TYR A 206 -20.46 -20.00 10.48
CA TYR A 206 -20.99 -18.64 10.43
C TYR A 206 -22.51 -18.67 10.29
N PHE A 207 -23.18 -17.77 10.99
CA PHE A 207 -24.63 -17.73 11.07
C PHE A 207 -25.15 -16.40 10.52
N LEU A 208 -26.18 -16.48 9.68
CA LEU A 208 -26.91 -15.29 9.27
C LEU A 208 -27.82 -14.82 10.42
N ARG A 209 -27.76 -13.55 10.75
CA ARG A 209 -28.78 -12.93 11.54
C ARG A 209 -29.92 -12.53 10.60
N ASN A 210 -31.00 -13.31 10.60
CA ASN A 210 -32.23 -12.91 9.93
C ASN A 210 -32.85 -11.76 10.74
N GLU A 211 -32.93 -10.58 10.15
CA GLU A 211 -33.67 -9.44 10.70
C GLU A 211 -35.18 -9.66 10.53
#